data_64b01252b71132dc7b7bcca182f70c45
#
_entry.id   64b01252b71132dc7b7bcca182f70c45
#
_cell.length_a   1.000
_cell.length_b   1.000
_cell.length_c   1.000
_cell.angle_alpha   90.00
_cell.angle_beta   90.00
_cell.angle_gamma   90.00
#
_symmetry.space_group_name_H-M   'P 1'
#
loop_
_entity.id
_entity.type
_entity.pdbx_description
1 polymer ?
#
loop_
_entity_poly.entity_id
_entity_poly.type
_entity_poly.pdbx_seq_one_letter_code
_entity_poly.pdbx_strand_id
1 'polypeptide(L)'
;MYNKVELCGVNTALLPVLTETEKRQLLTRAHAGDRQARERMVEGNLRLVLSVVQRFAQRGANMDDLFQVGCIGLIKAIDNFDPAQPVRFSTYGVPMIIGEIRRFLRDNNTLRVSRSLRDTAYRAMQCREVLVKRLGREPTMGEVAKEAGLDRREVTAALESVVEPVSLEEPVYSDGGDAMYLIDQVRDPEGEDSWISGLEFRQKVAELSPREKRIMELRYLQGMTQTQVAQEIGISQAQVSRLEKGALNQFRSAE
;
A
#
# COMPACT_ATOMS: atom_id res chain seq x y z
N MET A 1 13.66 12.12 33.69
CA MET A 1 14.52 11.03 33.20
C MET A 1 14.48 11.04 31.67
N TYR A 2 15.56 11.50 31.03
CA TYR A 2 15.66 11.40 29.57
C TYR A 2 15.97 9.95 29.26
N ASN A 3 15.01 9.25 28.65
CA ASN A 3 15.27 7.92 28.11
C ASN A 3 16.41 8.05 27.10
N LYS A 4 17.52 7.35 27.34
CA LYS A 4 18.57 7.12 26.35
C LYS A 4 17.91 6.37 25.18
N VAL A 5 17.53 7.07 24.15
CA VAL A 5 17.09 6.47 22.91
C VAL A 5 18.30 6.49 21.99
N GLU A 6 18.87 5.34 21.75
CA GLU A 6 19.84 5.13 20.69
C GLU A 6 19.05 5.04 19.37
N LEU A 7 19.15 6.05 18.52
CA LEU A 7 18.52 6.10 17.21
C LEU A 7 19.62 5.98 16.16
N CYS A 8 19.52 4.98 15.31
CA CYS A 8 20.50 4.72 14.22
C CYS A 8 21.96 4.66 14.71
N GLY A 9 22.23 4.14 15.92
CA GLY A 9 23.56 4.11 16.53
C GLY A 9 24.07 5.46 17.03
N VAL A 10 23.25 6.52 16.98
CA VAL A 10 23.60 7.85 17.49
C VAL A 10 23.13 7.99 18.95
N ASN A 11 24.06 8.26 19.86
CA ASN A 11 23.73 8.56 21.24
C ASN A 11 23.13 9.98 21.34
N THR A 12 21.81 10.05 21.46
CA THR A 12 21.07 11.32 21.47
C THR A 12 21.38 12.23 22.67
N ALA A 13 21.99 11.68 23.74
CA ALA A 13 22.37 12.45 24.93
C ALA A 13 23.64 13.28 24.73
N LEU A 14 24.52 12.88 23.80
CA LEU A 14 25.84 13.49 23.56
C LEU A 14 25.86 14.44 22.35
N LEU A 15 24.71 14.72 21.75
CA LEU A 15 24.64 15.56 20.54
C LEU A 15 25.07 17.00 20.87
N PRO A 16 26.02 17.57 20.08
CA PRO A 16 26.47 18.93 20.28
C PRO A 16 25.36 19.95 19.99
N VAL A 17 25.45 21.11 20.62
CA VAL A 17 24.53 22.23 20.39
C VAL A 17 25.37 23.40 19.91
N LEU A 18 25.03 23.95 18.74
CA LEU A 18 25.69 25.10 18.16
C LEU A 18 24.99 26.40 18.56
N THR A 19 25.76 27.44 18.81
CA THR A 19 25.26 28.81 18.97
C THR A 19 24.83 29.41 17.62
N GLU A 20 24.03 30.44 17.62
CA GLU A 20 23.59 31.08 16.36
C GLU A 20 24.73 31.70 15.57
N THR A 21 25.75 32.20 16.27
CA THR A 21 26.97 32.74 15.64
C THR A 21 27.80 31.65 14.96
N GLU A 22 27.98 30.49 15.61
CA GLU A 22 28.66 29.33 15.04
C GLU A 22 27.90 28.78 13.83
N LYS A 23 26.56 28.68 13.90
CA LYS A 23 25.73 28.23 12.76
C LYS A 23 25.92 29.11 11.54
N ARG A 24 25.91 30.46 11.70
CA ARG A 24 26.14 31.38 10.60
C ARG A 24 27.51 31.22 9.98
N GLN A 25 28.56 31.12 10.79
CA GLN A 25 29.93 30.89 10.31
C GLN A 25 30.07 29.56 9.56
N LEU A 26 29.52 28.50 10.12
CA LEU A 26 29.56 27.15 9.51
C LEU A 26 28.77 27.12 8.19
N LEU A 27 27.59 27.76 8.13
CA LEU A 27 26.80 27.86 6.90
C LEU A 27 27.56 28.63 5.79
N THR A 28 28.19 29.75 6.13
CA THR A 28 28.99 30.50 5.13
C THR A 28 30.15 29.67 4.58
N ARG A 29 30.85 28.94 5.45
CA ARG A 29 31.93 28.02 5.07
C ARG A 29 31.43 26.82 4.26
N ALA A 30 30.33 26.23 4.68
CA ALA A 30 29.70 25.09 3.97
C ALA A 30 29.30 25.47 2.52
N HIS A 31 28.73 26.66 2.33
CA HIS A 31 28.40 27.18 1.01
C HIS A 31 29.64 27.56 0.16
N ALA A 32 30.77 27.82 0.81
CA ALA A 32 32.05 27.95 0.13
C ALA A 32 32.73 26.61 -0.23
N GLY A 33 32.05 25.47 0.03
CA GLY A 33 32.52 24.13 -0.30
C GLY A 33 33.28 23.40 0.81
N ASP A 34 33.30 23.93 2.04
CA ASP A 34 33.92 23.28 3.19
C ASP A 34 33.07 22.12 3.72
N ARG A 35 33.49 20.90 3.41
CA ARG A 35 32.80 19.67 3.84
C ARG A 35 32.77 19.50 5.35
N GLN A 36 33.87 19.83 6.06
CA GLN A 36 33.91 19.70 7.52
C GLN A 36 32.95 20.65 8.19
N ALA A 37 32.82 21.89 7.69
CA ALA A 37 31.86 22.84 8.19
C ALA A 37 30.41 22.34 7.96
N ARG A 38 30.12 21.72 6.81
CA ARG A 38 28.83 21.13 6.51
C ARG A 38 28.50 19.96 7.43
N GLU A 39 29.42 19.03 7.63
CA GLU A 39 29.26 17.89 8.56
C GLU A 39 28.97 18.36 9.98
N ARG A 40 29.78 19.32 10.48
CA ARG A 40 29.58 19.88 11.82
C ARG A 40 28.26 20.62 11.98
N MET A 41 27.78 21.26 10.89
CA MET A 41 26.46 21.89 10.87
C MET A 41 25.32 20.85 10.96
N VAL A 42 25.47 19.71 10.31
CA VAL A 42 24.51 18.59 10.41
C VAL A 42 24.50 18.04 11.84
N GLU A 43 25.65 17.65 12.37
CA GLU A 43 25.78 17.07 13.72
C GLU A 43 25.19 17.99 14.79
N GLY A 44 25.50 19.28 14.74
CA GLY A 44 25.02 20.27 15.70
C GLY A 44 23.53 20.59 15.64
N ASN A 45 22.81 20.07 14.61
CA ASN A 45 21.38 20.25 14.47
C ASN A 45 20.58 18.93 14.52
N LEU A 46 21.20 17.79 14.81
CA LEU A 46 20.49 16.51 14.97
C LEU A 46 19.44 16.54 16.09
N ARG A 47 19.67 17.30 17.17
CA ARG A 47 18.66 17.52 18.22
C ARG A 47 17.40 18.20 17.69
N LEU A 48 17.54 19.10 16.70
CA LEU A 48 16.40 19.75 16.06
C LEU A 48 15.59 18.70 15.30
N VAL A 49 16.25 17.79 14.57
CA VAL A 49 15.58 16.68 13.87
C VAL A 49 14.82 15.81 14.87
N LEU A 50 15.45 15.40 15.98
CA LEU A 50 14.81 14.60 17.02
C LEU A 50 13.55 15.26 17.59
N SER A 51 13.60 16.56 17.85
CA SER A 51 12.45 17.30 18.38
C SER A 51 11.26 17.34 17.40
N VAL A 52 11.56 17.33 16.10
CA VAL A 52 10.53 17.27 15.05
C VAL A 52 9.99 15.85 14.90
N VAL A 53 10.86 14.84 14.88
CA VAL A 53 10.49 13.42 14.71
C VAL A 53 9.57 12.94 15.85
N GLN A 54 9.80 13.37 17.08
CA GLN A 54 8.94 13.04 18.22
C GLN A 54 7.46 13.40 18.00
N ARG A 55 7.16 14.44 17.22
CA ARG A 55 5.77 14.81 16.88
C ARG A 55 5.07 13.81 15.96
N PHE A 56 5.84 12.93 15.33
CA PHE A 56 5.36 11.91 14.40
C PHE A 56 5.43 10.49 14.99
N ALA A 57 5.86 10.32 16.25
CA ALA A 57 6.06 9.01 16.88
C ALA A 57 4.79 8.12 16.89
N GLN A 58 3.60 8.73 16.93
CA GLN A 58 2.32 8.01 16.98
C GLN A 58 1.74 7.67 15.58
N ARG A 59 2.52 7.85 14.51
CA ARG A 59 2.05 7.65 13.13
C ARG A 59 2.33 6.25 12.56
N GLY A 60 2.71 5.27 13.40
CA GLY A 60 2.95 3.88 13.00
C GLY A 60 4.24 3.62 12.20
N ALA A 61 5.01 4.66 11.87
CA ALA A 61 6.28 4.50 11.17
C ALA A 61 7.44 4.27 12.15
N ASN A 62 8.47 3.54 11.70
CA ASN A 62 9.68 3.32 12.48
C ASN A 62 10.37 4.67 12.77
N MET A 63 10.74 4.89 14.03
CA MET A 63 11.40 6.12 14.48
C MET A 63 12.77 6.32 13.84
N ASP A 64 13.50 5.24 13.53
CA ASP A 64 14.79 5.29 12.85
C ASP A 64 14.64 5.81 11.41
N ASP A 65 13.62 5.34 10.69
CA ASP A 65 13.33 5.80 9.34
C ASP A 65 12.92 7.27 9.33
N LEU A 66 12.06 7.68 10.27
CA LEU A 66 11.65 9.07 10.42
C LEU A 66 12.83 9.98 10.73
N PHE A 67 13.78 9.51 11.54
CA PHE A 67 14.99 10.25 11.88
C PHE A 67 15.91 10.39 10.66
N GLN A 68 16.14 9.32 9.90
CA GLN A 68 16.94 9.36 8.68
C GLN A 68 16.35 10.31 7.64
N VAL A 69 15.05 10.22 7.41
CA VAL A 69 14.33 11.12 6.50
C VAL A 69 14.38 12.57 7.00
N GLY A 70 14.25 12.76 8.31
CA GLY A 70 14.42 14.07 8.94
C GLY A 70 15.82 14.64 8.72
N CYS A 71 16.86 13.80 8.79
CA CYS A 71 18.24 14.20 8.48
C CYS A 71 18.40 14.58 7.00
N ILE A 72 17.73 13.91 6.06
CA ILE A 72 17.71 14.34 4.65
C ILE A 72 17.09 15.73 4.53
N GLY A 73 15.98 15.99 5.25
CA GLY A 73 15.36 17.31 5.30
C GLY A 73 16.29 18.40 5.87
N LEU A 74 17.04 18.07 6.92
CA LEU A 74 18.05 18.95 7.53
C LEU A 74 19.18 19.26 6.53
N ILE A 75 19.72 18.25 5.84
CA ILE A 75 20.77 18.41 4.83
C ILE A 75 20.30 19.35 3.71
N LYS A 76 19.11 19.12 3.17
CA LYS A 76 18.50 20.02 2.17
C LYS A 76 18.32 21.45 2.69
N ALA A 77 17.98 21.59 3.97
CA ALA A 77 17.86 22.91 4.59
C ALA A 77 19.21 23.61 4.71
N ILE A 78 20.29 22.91 5.07
CA ILE A 78 21.65 23.45 5.15
C ILE A 78 22.12 23.90 3.77
N ASP A 79 21.92 23.08 2.75
CA ASP A 79 22.38 23.35 1.39
C ASP A 79 21.64 24.54 0.73
N ASN A 80 20.38 24.78 1.10
CA ASN A 80 19.53 25.81 0.46
C ASN A 80 19.29 27.07 1.33
N PHE A 81 19.75 27.10 2.59
CA PHE A 81 19.54 28.26 3.45
C PHE A 81 20.49 29.42 3.10
N ASP A 82 19.94 30.58 2.87
CA ASP A 82 20.74 31.79 2.66
C ASP A 82 21.13 32.46 4.00
N PRO A 83 22.44 32.43 4.39
CA PRO A 83 22.92 33.05 5.64
C PRO A 83 22.73 34.57 5.73
N ALA A 84 22.51 35.25 4.62
CA ALA A 84 22.29 36.69 4.58
C ALA A 84 20.88 37.10 5.08
N GLN A 85 19.94 36.16 5.13
CA GLN A 85 18.59 36.44 5.61
C GLN A 85 18.55 36.72 7.12
N PRO A 86 17.72 37.67 7.59
CA PRO A 86 17.61 38.04 9.00
C PRO A 86 16.74 37.07 9.80
N VAL A 87 16.74 35.77 9.46
CA VAL A 87 15.97 34.70 10.12
C VAL A 87 16.90 33.66 10.72
N ARG A 88 16.43 32.95 11.77
CA ARG A 88 17.20 31.86 12.35
C ARG A 88 17.13 30.62 11.45
N PHE A 89 18.22 29.88 11.37
CA PHE A 89 18.26 28.62 10.62
C PHE A 89 17.14 27.66 11.00
N SER A 90 16.79 27.54 12.29
CA SER A 90 15.72 26.67 12.75
C SER A 90 14.34 27.02 12.16
N THR A 91 14.07 28.30 11.91
CA THR A 91 12.82 28.77 11.31
C THR A 91 12.66 28.24 9.87
N TYR A 92 13.76 28.12 9.13
CA TYR A 92 13.79 27.53 7.80
C TYR A 92 13.89 26.00 7.82
N GLY A 93 14.75 25.44 8.70
CA GLY A 93 15.04 24.01 8.77
C GLY A 93 13.85 23.16 9.22
N VAL A 94 13.07 23.62 10.23
CA VAL A 94 11.94 22.86 10.74
C VAL A 94 10.88 22.57 9.68
N PRO A 95 10.39 23.53 8.88
CA PRO A 95 9.47 23.25 7.78
C PRO A 95 10.03 22.28 6.74
N MET A 96 11.33 22.36 6.42
CA MET A 96 11.98 21.45 5.47
C MET A 96 12.01 20.02 6.00
N ILE A 97 12.38 19.82 7.28
CA ILE A 97 12.38 18.52 7.95
C ILE A 97 10.95 17.94 7.98
N ILE A 98 9.96 18.75 8.40
CA ILE A 98 8.54 18.33 8.42
C ILE A 98 8.06 17.96 7.01
N GLY A 99 8.46 18.73 6.01
CA GLY A 99 8.10 18.48 4.61
C GLY A 99 8.56 17.11 4.11
N GLU A 100 9.83 16.75 4.37
CA GLU A 100 10.39 15.45 3.99
C GLU A 100 9.74 14.31 4.78
N ILE A 101 9.52 14.45 6.09
CA ILE A 101 8.83 13.45 6.90
C ILE A 101 7.39 13.22 6.41
N ARG A 102 6.64 14.28 6.14
CA ARG A 102 5.27 14.16 5.61
C ARG A 102 5.25 13.53 4.22
N ARG A 103 6.24 13.83 3.38
CA ARG A 103 6.40 13.20 2.08
C ARG A 103 6.65 11.70 2.23
N PHE A 104 7.60 11.32 3.09
CA PHE A 104 7.90 9.91 3.39
C PHE A 104 6.66 9.17 3.89
N LEU A 105 5.97 9.68 4.92
CA LEU A 105 4.75 9.06 5.47
C LEU A 105 3.64 8.90 4.43
N ARG A 106 3.57 9.80 3.46
CA ARG A 106 2.61 9.70 2.37
C ARG A 106 3.00 8.64 1.34
N ASP A 107 4.29 8.55 1.02
CA ASP A 107 4.79 7.73 -0.09
C ASP A 107 5.14 6.29 0.39
N ASN A 108 5.34 6.08 1.71
CA ASN A 108 5.73 4.80 2.33
C ASN A 108 4.53 3.97 2.83
N ASN A 109 3.35 4.14 2.26
CA ASN A 109 2.21 3.28 2.58
C ASN A 109 2.30 1.96 1.79
N THR A 110 1.82 0.87 2.40
CA THR A 110 1.76 -0.47 1.79
C THR A 110 0.98 -0.47 0.47
N LEU A 111 -0.10 0.31 0.40
CA LEU A 111 -0.89 0.50 -0.81
C LEU A 111 -0.69 1.92 -1.37
N ARG A 112 -0.46 2.01 -2.68
CA ARG A 112 -0.33 3.29 -3.37
C ARG A 112 -1.70 3.90 -3.66
N VAL A 113 -2.07 4.91 -2.89
CA VAL A 113 -3.31 5.69 -3.08
C VAL A 113 -2.98 7.02 -3.77
N SER A 114 -3.78 7.42 -4.78
CA SER A 114 -3.61 8.71 -5.47
C SER A 114 -3.77 9.89 -4.49
N ARG A 115 -3.12 11.03 -4.81
CA ARG A 115 -3.20 12.23 -3.94
C ARG A 115 -4.63 12.76 -3.83
N SER A 116 -5.33 12.85 -4.94
CA SER A 116 -6.72 13.32 -4.97
C SER A 116 -7.63 12.48 -4.08
N LEU A 117 -7.52 11.15 -4.16
CA LEU A 117 -8.32 10.23 -3.38
C LEU A 117 -8.03 10.34 -1.88
N ARG A 118 -6.75 10.52 -1.52
CA ARG A 118 -6.32 10.73 -0.13
C ARG A 118 -6.81 12.08 0.42
N ASP A 119 -6.75 13.14 -0.39
CA ASP A 119 -7.25 14.46 0.00
C ASP A 119 -8.77 14.42 0.20
N THR A 120 -9.50 13.70 -0.66
CA THR A 120 -10.93 13.44 -0.51
C THR A 120 -11.22 12.67 0.79
N ALA A 121 -10.47 11.60 1.08
CA ALA A 121 -10.62 10.85 2.33
C ALA A 121 -10.36 11.71 3.56
N TYR A 122 -9.31 12.53 3.54
CA TYR A 122 -8.98 13.44 4.65
C TYR A 122 -10.10 14.46 4.90
N ARG A 123 -10.66 15.07 3.85
CA ARG A 123 -11.79 15.97 3.94
C ARG A 123 -13.02 15.27 4.51
N ALA A 124 -13.32 14.05 4.05
CA ALA A 124 -14.43 13.25 4.53
C ALA A 124 -14.27 12.90 6.03
N MET A 125 -13.05 12.51 6.48
CA MET A 125 -12.77 12.24 7.89
C MET A 125 -12.96 13.48 8.76
N GLN A 126 -12.48 14.64 8.33
CA GLN A 126 -12.70 15.90 9.06
C GLN A 126 -14.20 16.25 9.18
N CYS A 127 -14.95 16.15 8.09
CA CYS A 127 -16.38 16.35 8.11
C CYS A 127 -17.11 15.37 9.05
N ARG A 128 -16.68 14.09 9.06
CA ARG A 128 -17.19 13.07 9.98
C ARG A 128 -16.97 13.46 11.43
N GLU A 129 -15.76 13.89 11.80
CA GLU A 129 -15.45 14.32 13.17
C GLU A 129 -16.30 15.53 13.62
N VAL A 130 -16.50 16.50 12.74
CA VAL A 130 -17.36 17.66 13.00
C VAL A 130 -18.80 17.23 13.19
N LEU A 131 -19.30 16.34 12.34
CA LEU A 131 -20.66 15.81 12.41
C LEU A 131 -20.89 14.98 13.66
N VAL A 132 -19.94 14.12 14.07
CA VAL A 132 -20.00 13.34 15.32
C VAL A 132 -20.19 14.27 16.53
N LYS A 133 -19.38 15.34 16.59
CA LYS A 133 -19.49 16.35 17.68
C LYS A 133 -20.82 17.08 17.66
N ARG A 134 -21.37 17.37 16.47
CA ARG A 134 -22.62 18.12 16.31
C ARG A 134 -23.88 17.26 16.55
N LEU A 135 -23.85 15.99 16.09
CA LEU A 135 -25.03 15.11 16.14
C LEU A 135 -25.06 14.21 17.39
N GLY A 136 -23.92 14.03 18.08
CA GLY A 136 -23.80 13.10 19.21
C GLY A 136 -23.90 11.61 18.83
N ARG A 137 -23.88 11.29 17.52
CA ARG A 137 -23.90 9.95 16.96
C ARG A 137 -23.00 9.84 15.73
N GLU A 138 -22.71 8.61 15.30
CA GLU A 138 -22.02 8.39 14.01
C GLU A 138 -22.88 8.89 12.85
N PRO A 139 -22.31 9.73 11.97
CA PRO A 139 -23.00 10.20 10.77
C PRO A 139 -23.06 9.13 9.70
N THR A 140 -24.10 9.12 8.90
CA THR A 140 -24.20 8.28 7.71
C THR A 140 -23.29 8.79 6.59
N MET A 141 -22.89 7.92 5.65
CA MET A 141 -22.08 8.31 4.48
C MET A 141 -22.74 9.42 3.64
N GLY A 142 -24.08 9.47 3.60
CA GLY A 142 -24.82 10.54 2.93
C GLY A 142 -24.68 11.89 3.62
N GLU A 143 -24.69 11.92 4.96
CA GLU A 143 -24.49 13.15 5.75
C GLU A 143 -23.05 13.66 5.61
N VAL A 144 -22.05 12.76 5.63
CA VAL A 144 -20.64 13.11 5.41
C VAL A 144 -20.42 13.67 3.99
N ALA A 145 -20.98 13.03 2.98
CA ALA A 145 -20.89 13.48 1.59
C ALA A 145 -21.50 14.88 1.40
N LYS A 146 -22.68 15.10 1.97
CA LYS A 146 -23.36 16.41 1.93
C LYS A 146 -22.53 17.50 2.62
N GLU A 147 -21.98 17.22 3.80
CA GLU A 147 -21.14 18.18 4.55
C GLU A 147 -19.82 18.46 3.82
N ALA A 148 -19.21 17.45 3.20
CA ALA A 148 -17.98 17.58 2.42
C ALA A 148 -18.21 18.23 1.04
N GLY A 149 -19.46 18.33 0.55
CA GLY A 149 -19.79 18.81 -0.79
C GLY A 149 -19.29 17.87 -1.90
N LEU A 150 -19.33 16.57 -1.65
CA LEU A 150 -18.81 15.51 -2.54
C LEU A 150 -19.92 14.48 -2.85
N ASP A 151 -19.73 13.70 -3.94
CA ASP A 151 -20.64 12.58 -4.19
C ASP A 151 -20.44 11.44 -3.16
N ARG A 152 -21.53 10.76 -2.80
CA ARG A 152 -21.48 9.65 -1.85
C ARG A 152 -20.53 8.53 -2.29
N ARG A 153 -20.51 8.23 -3.60
CA ARG A 153 -19.63 7.19 -4.15
C ARG A 153 -18.16 7.57 -4.02
N GLU A 154 -17.83 8.84 -4.26
CA GLU A 154 -16.46 9.35 -4.11
C GLU A 154 -15.99 9.27 -2.66
N VAL A 155 -16.86 9.65 -1.70
CA VAL A 155 -16.54 9.57 -0.27
C VAL A 155 -16.33 8.13 0.17
N THR A 156 -17.22 7.21 -0.25
CA THR A 156 -17.08 5.78 0.10
C THR A 156 -15.78 5.19 -0.48
N ALA A 157 -15.52 5.38 -1.78
CA ALA A 157 -14.31 4.89 -2.43
C ALA A 157 -13.03 5.49 -1.81
N ALA A 158 -13.07 6.79 -1.43
CA ALA A 158 -11.94 7.44 -0.80
C ALA A 158 -11.66 6.87 0.60
N LEU A 159 -12.68 6.68 1.43
CA LEU A 159 -12.51 6.11 2.77
C LEU A 159 -12.06 4.66 2.74
N GLU A 160 -12.58 3.84 1.82
CA GLU A 160 -12.16 2.45 1.63
C GLU A 160 -10.70 2.35 1.15
N SER A 161 -10.24 3.30 0.32
CA SER A 161 -8.87 3.30 -0.21
C SER A 161 -7.78 3.60 0.82
N VAL A 162 -8.14 4.21 1.95
CA VAL A 162 -7.19 4.63 3.03
C VAL A 162 -7.14 3.61 4.17
N VAL A 163 -7.96 2.55 4.12
CA VAL A 163 -7.91 1.47 5.11
C VAL A 163 -6.56 0.76 5.01
N GLU A 164 -5.88 0.64 6.15
CA GLU A 164 -4.61 -0.08 6.23
C GLU A 164 -4.86 -1.59 6.08
N PRO A 165 -4.05 -2.29 5.27
CA PRO A 165 -4.14 -3.74 5.17
C PRO A 165 -3.76 -4.39 6.49
N VAL A 166 -4.51 -5.41 6.87
CA VAL A 166 -4.26 -6.23 8.06
C VAL A 166 -3.29 -7.36 7.71
N SER A 167 -2.39 -7.71 8.63
CA SER A 167 -1.46 -8.83 8.41
C SER A 167 -2.23 -10.16 8.42
N LEU A 168 -1.94 -11.04 7.45
CA LEU A 168 -2.48 -12.40 7.46
C LEU A 168 -1.95 -13.24 8.64
N GLU A 169 -0.79 -12.88 9.18
CA GLU A 169 -0.18 -13.50 10.36
C GLU A 169 -0.62 -12.83 11.67
N GLU A 170 -1.61 -11.94 11.62
CA GLU A 170 -2.17 -11.36 12.85
C GLU A 170 -3.00 -12.42 13.59
N PRO A 171 -2.71 -12.68 14.88
CA PRO A 171 -3.47 -13.64 15.67
C PRO A 171 -4.88 -13.07 15.93
N VAL A 172 -5.91 -13.78 15.46
CA VAL A 172 -7.32 -13.44 15.70
C VAL A 172 -7.75 -13.87 17.10
N TYR A 173 -7.18 -14.97 17.59
CA TYR A 173 -7.46 -15.53 18.90
C TYR A 173 -6.22 -16.19 19.49
N SER A 174 -5.89 -15.87 20.74
CA SER A 174 -4.82 -16.51 21.50
C SER A 174 -5.25 -16.65 22.96
N ASP A 175 -5.76 -17.83 23.32
CA ASP A 175 -6.20 -18.14 24.70
C ASP A 175 -5.36 -19.27 25.28
N GLY A 176 -4.02 -19.08 25.32
CA GLY A 176 -3.08 -20.01 25.96
C GLY A 176 -2.85 -21.34 25.21
N GLY A 177 -3.43 -21.54 24.02
CA GLY A 177 -3.23 -22.66 23.10
C GLY A 177 -2.55 -22.22 21.81
N ASP A 178 -2.68 -23.02 20.74
CA ASP A 178 -2.20 -22.65 19.41
C ASP A 178 -2.94 -21.40 18.92
N ALA A 179 -2.19 -20.37 18.53
CA ALA A 179 -2.77 -19.13 18.03
C ALA A 179 -3.46 -19.38 16.68
N MET A 180 -4.70 -18.93 16.53
CA MET A 180 -5.41 -18.93 15.25
C MET A 180 -5.08 -17.61 14.52
N TYR A 181 -4.56 -17.71 13.32
CA TYR A 181 -4.18 -16.58 12.50
C TYR A 181 -5.29 -16.20 11.50
N LEU A 182 -5.24 -14.96 11.01
CA LEU A 182 -6.21 -14.49 10.01
C LEU A 182 -6.17 -15.32 8.72
N ILE A 183 -4.99 -15.80 8.32
CA ILE A 183 -4.80 -16.65 7.15
C ILE A 183 -5.62 -17.95 7.23
N ASP A 184 -5.80 -18.50 8.44
CA ASP A 184 -6.56 -19.76 8.66
C ASP A 184 -8.08 -19.57 8.41
N GLN A 185 -8.55 -18.31 8.40
CA GLN A 185 -9.95 -17.95 8.14
C GLN A 185 -10.22 -17.57 6.68
N VAL A 186 -9.17 -17.36 5.89
CA VAL A 186 -9.32 -17.01 4.47
C VAL A 186 -9.66 -18.27 3.68
N ARG A 187 -10.88 -18.32 3.14
CA ARG A 187 -11.31 -19.42 2.27
C ARG A 187 -10.67 -19.28 0.89
N ASP A 188 -10.28 -20.43 0.34
CA ASP A 188 -9.95 -20.52 -1.08
C ASP A 188 -11.22 -20.29 -1.92
N PRO A 189 -11.29 -19.27 -2.80
CA PRO A 189 -12.42 -19.05 -3.67
C PRO A 189 -12.67 -20.20 -4.67
N GLU A 190 -11.64 -20.97 -4.98
CA GLU A 190 -11.72 -22.14 -5.85
C GLU A 190 -12.02 -23.45 -5.08
N GLY A 191 -12.66 -23.44 -3.99
CA GLY A 191 -13.00 -24.55 -3.10
C GLY A 191 -12.79 -25.98 -3.62
N GLU A 192 -12.87 -26.96 -2.74
CA GLU A 192 -12.67 -28.40 -3.06
C GLU A 192 -13.52 -28.88 -4.25
N ASP A 193 -14.74 -28.36 -4.41
CA ASP A 193 -15.64 -28.69 -5.51
C ASP A 193 -15.08 -28.37 -6.89
N SER A 194 -14.36 -27.27 -7.04
CA SER A 194 -13.72 -26.89 -8.31
C SER A 194 -12.60 -27.86 -8.69
N TRP A 195 -11.81 -28.29 -7.71
CA TRP A 195 -10.72 -29.23 -7.92
C TRP A 195 -11.23 -30.64 -8.24
N ILE A 196 -12.26 -31.09 -7.52
CA ILE A 196 -12.93 -32.38 -7.77
C ILE A 196 -13.56 -32.38 -9.16
N SER A 197 -14.29 -31.32 -9.53
CA SER A 197 -14.89 -31.16 -10.87
C SER A 197 -13.82 -31.17 -11.96
N GLY A 198 -12.64 -30.56 -11.71
CA GLY A 198 -11.51 -30.60 -12.62
C GLY A 198 -10.93 -31.99 -12.83
N LEU A 199 -10.86 -32.82 -11.77
CA LEU A 199 -10.43 -34.22 -11.85
C LEU A 199 -11.44 -35.06 -12.63
N GLU A 200 -12.72 -34.98 -12.29
CA GLU A 200 -13.81 -35.67 -12.98
C GLU A 200 -13.84 -35.33 -14.47
N PHE A 201 -13.68 -34.05 -14.79
CA PHE A 201 -13.60 -33.60 -16.19
C PHE A 201 -12.43 -34.25 -16.92
N ARG A 202 -11.22 -34.30 -16.32
CA ARG A 202 -10.05 -34.94 -16.90
C ARG A 202 -10.26 -36.44 -17.12
N GLN A 203 -10.89 -37.09 -16.17
CA GLN A 203 -11.21 -38.53 -16.26
C GLN A 203 -12.19 -38.79 -17.42
N LYS A 204 -13.28 -38.03 -17.52
CA LYS A 204 -14.26 -38.14 -18.61
C LYS A 204 -13.62 -37.83 -19.99
N VAL A 205 -12.74 -36.83 -20.07
CA VAL A 205 -11.96 -36.59 -21.29
C VAL A 205 -11.07 -37.80 -21.62
N ALA A 206 -10.51 -38.48 -20.62
CA ALA A 206 -9.67 -39.65 -20.86
C ALA A 206 -10.45 -40.84 -21.41
N GLU A 207 -11.72 -40.96 -21.11
CA GLU A 207 -12.64 -42.04 -21.59
C GLU A 207 -13.13 -41.85 -23.04
N LEU A 208 -13.06 -40.58 -23.57
CA LEU A 208 -13.44 -40.32 -24.94
C LEU A 208 -12.55 -41.05 -25.95
N SER A 209 -13.11 -41.47 -27.07
CA SER A 209 -12.34 -42.01 -28.18
C SER A 209 -11.35 -40.99 -28.77
N PRO A 210 -10.27 -41.39 -29.42
CA PRO A 210 -9.30 -40.47 -30.03
C PRO A 210 -9.93 -39.48 -31.00
N ARG A 211 -10.98 -39.90 -31.73
CA ARG A 211 -11.71 -39.04 -32.64
C ARG A 211 -12.56 -38.01 -31.95
N GLU A 212 -13.25 -38.39 -30.89
CA GLU A 212 -14.05 -37.47 -30.07
C GLU A 212 -13.14 -36.45 -29.38
N LYS A 213 -12.01 -36.88 -28.78
CA LYS A 213 -11.00 -35.96 -28.21
C LYS A 213 -10.56 -34.90 -29.22
N ARG A 214 -10.22 -35.33 -30.43
CA ARG A 214 -9.78 -34.42 -31.48
C ARG A 214 -10.86 -33.45 -31.92
N ILE A 215 -12.11 -33.90 -32.02
CA ILE A 215 -13.27 -33.03 -32.31
C ILE A 215 -13.46 -32.01 -31.19
N MET A 216 -13.43 -32.41 -29.93
CA MET A 216 -13.58 -31.52 -28.78
C MET A 216 -12.45 -30.49 -28.71
N GLU A 217 -11.20 -30.89 -28.94
CA GLU A 217 -10.04 -29.99 -29.02
C GLU A 217 -10.22 -28.91 -30.10
N LEU A 218 -10.55 -29.31 -31.35
CA LEU A 218 -10.72 -28.38 -32.45
C LEU A 218 -11.92 -27.43 -32.24
N ARG A 219 -12.99 -27.94 -31.64
CA ARG A 219 -14.19 -27.13 -31.39
C ARG A 219 -14.04 -26.14 -30.25
N TYR A 220 -13.51 -26.59 -29.09
CA TYR A 220 -13.57 -25.83 -27.84
C TYR A 220 -12.24 -25.17 -27.47
N LEU A 221 -11.09 -25.72 -27.87
CA LEU A 221 -9.81 -25.06 -27.63
C LEU A 221 -9.36 -24.18 -28.81
N GLN A 222 -9.63 -24.63 -30.07
CA GLN A 222 -9.24 -23.89 -31.24
C GLN A 222 -10.38 -23.04 -31.83
N GLY A 223 -11.62 -23.16 -31.36
CA GLY A 223 -12.76 -22.34 -31.76
C GLY A 223 -13.29 -22.61 -33.16
N MET A 224 -12.96 -23.78 -33.75
CA MET A 224 -13.39 -24.12 -35.14
C MET A 224 -14.89 -24.40 -35.21
N THR A 225 -15.50 -24.09 -36.36
CA THR A 225 -16.89 -24.47 -36.66
C THR A 225 -16.98 -25.96 -37.00
N GLN A 226 -18.17 -26.58 -36.82
CA GLN A 226 -18.39 -28.00 -37.18
C GLN A 226 -17.99 -28.31 -38.60
N THR A 227 -18.21 -27.37 -39.55
CA THR A 227 -17.86 -27.52 -40.96
C THR A 227 -16.35 -27.54 -41.19
N GLN A 228 -15.59 -26.69 -40.48
CA GLN A 228 -14.14 -26.66 -40.54
C GLN A 228 -13.53 -27.92 -39.92
N VAL A 229 -14.09 -28.38 -38.79
CA VAL A 229 -13.65 -29.65 -38.15
C VAL A 229 -13.95 -30.85 -39.07
N ALA A 230 -15.07 -30.85 -39.76
CA ALA A 230 -15.42 -31.89 -40.74
C ALA A 230 -14.39 -31.96 -41.88
N GLN A 231 -13.96 -30.84 -42.40
CA GLN A 231 -12.90 -30.75 -43.43
C GLN A 231 -11.54 -31.20 -42.90
N GLU A 232 -11.17 -30.80 -41.68
CA GLU A 232 -9.88 -31.13 -41.06
C GLU A 232 -9.74 -32.65 -40.78
N ILE A 233 -10.83 -33.26 -40.27
CA ILE A 233 -10.82 -34.71 -39.89
C ILE A 233 -11.21 -35.63 -41.07
N GLY A 234 -11.77 -35.08 -42.16
CA GLY A 234 -12.18 -35.83 -43.34
C GLY A 234 -13.48 -36.63 -43.17
N ILE A 235 -14.46 -36.09 -42.40
CA ILE A 235 -15.77 -36.69 -42.17
C ILE A 235 -16.89 -35.70 -42.47
N SER A 236 -18.16 -36.15 -42.55
CA SER A 236 -19.28 -35.24 -42.79
C SER A 236 -19.59 -34.37 -41.55
N GLN A 237 -20.07 -33.15 -41.78
CA GLN A 237 -20.50 -32.25 -40.70
C GLN A 237 -21.54 -32.90 -39.78
N ALA A 238 -22.47 -33.72 -40.36
CA ALA A 238 -23.47 -34.46 -39.58
C ALA A 238 -22.84 -35.50 -38.63
N GLN A 239 -21.72 -36.12 -39.04
CA GLN A 239 -20.95 -37.02 -38.18
C GLN A 239 -20.24 -36.28 -37.05
N VAL A 240 -19.63 -35.11 -37.35
CA VAL A 240 -19.02 -34.23 -36.31
C VAL A 240 -20.09 -33.85 -35.28
N SER A 241 -21.25 -33.40 -35.69
CA SER A 241 -22.35 -33.01 -34.81
C SER A 241 -22.83 -34.17 -33.91
N ARG A 242 -22.91 -35.39 -34.47
CA ARG A 242 -23.28 -36.57 -33.66
C ARG A 242 -22.22 -36.94 -32.63
N LEU A 243 -20.94 -36.96 -33.02
CA LEU A 243 -19.84 -37.28 -32.13
C LEU A 243 -19.66 -36.20 -31.03
N GLU A 244 -19.74 -34.93 -31.39
CA GLU A 244 -19.75 -33.83 -30.43
C GLU A 244 -20.88 -33.96 -29.41
N LYS A 245 -22.10 -34.20 -29.88
CA LYS A 245 -23.26 -34.39 -29.01
C LYS A 245 -23.14 -35.63 -28.13
N GLY A 246 -22.57 -36.72 -28.68
CA GLY A 246 -22.28 -37.94 -27.90
C GLY A 246 -21.26 -37.66 -26.75
N ALA A 247 -20.15 -36.99 -27.10
CA ALA A 247 -19.15 -36.60 -26.09
C ALA A 247 -19.75 -35.68 -25.03
N LEU A 248 -20.52 -34.65 -25.41
CA LEU A 248 -21.17 -33.74 -24.46
C LEU A 248 -22.16 -34.45 -23.52
N ASN A 249 -22.88 -35.45 -24.03
CA ASN A 249 -23.81 -36.23 -23.21
C ASN A 249 -23.07 -37.06 -22.13
N GLN A 250 -21.85 -37.55 -22.42
CA GLN A 250 -21.03 -38.24 -21.38
C GLN A 250 -20.61 -37.30 -20.26
N PHE A 251 -20.46 -36.00 -20.52
CA PHE A 251 -20.19 -34.99 -19.48
C PHE A 251 -21.42 -34.63 -18.64
N ARG A 252 -22.64 -34.72 -19.24
CA ARG A 252 -23.90 -34.36 -18.57
C ARG A 252 -24.50 -35.51 -17.71
N SER A 253 -24.19 -36.79 -18.00
CA SER A 253 -24.80 -37.95 -17.31
C SER A 253 -24.23 -38.23 -15.91
N ALA A 254 -23.65 -37.24 -15.24
CA ALA A 254 -23.08 -37.34 -13.90
C ALA A 254 -23.63 -36.30 -12.92
N GLU A 255 -24.76 -35.70 -13.22
CA GLU A 255 -25.65 -35.09 -12.25
C GLU A 255 -26.77 -36.09 -11.92
#